data_f76a00338c8c030ab978e47f6de3cae6
#
_entry.id   f76a00338c8c030ab978e47f6de3cae6
#
_cell.length_a   1.000
_cell.length_b   1.000
_cell.length_c   1.000
_cell.angle_alpha   90.00
_cell.angle_beta   90.00
_cell.angle_gamma   90.00
#
_symmetry.space_group_name_H-M   'P 1'
#
loop_
_entity.id
_entity.type
_entity.pdbx_description
1 polymer ?
#
loop_
_entity_poly.entity_id
_entity_poly.type
_entity_poly.pdbx_seq_one_letter_code
_entity_poly.pdbx_strand_id
1 'polypeptide(L)'
;MDLDRQVTTAHLLLETRTCRVCGEEKNLLNDYYLSRKDPTLKSSYSYECKDCTIKRTIKYNKENSATVRSQFLKRKYGMTFEEFDAMLSDQNNACAICGTKEPSKNRGRDKRFHVDHDHQTGKVRGLLCKSCNIALGEVKENIHTLKSMIEYLA
;
A
#
# COMPACT_ATOMS: atom_id res chain seq x y z
N MET A 1 23.15 11.34 29.58
CA MET A 1 22.35 10.14 29.29
C MET A 1 21.04 10.29 30.01
N ASP A 2 20.01 10.46 29.26
CA ASP A 2 18.77 11.18 29.51
C ASP A 2 17.78 10.47 30.43
N LEU A 3 17.98 10.54 31.72
CA LEU A 3 16.98 10.17 32.74
C LEU A 3 15.71 11.02 32.58
N ASP A 4 15.84 12.31 32.25
CA ASP A 4 14.71 13.23 32.02
C ASP A 4 13.83 12.82 30.81
N ARG A 5 14.45 12.25 29.77
CA ARG A 5 13.72 11.77 28.58
C ARG A 5 12.93 10.49 28.85
N GLN A 6 13.44 9.62 29.73
CA GLN A 6 12.74 8.39 30.14
C GLN A 6 11.55 8.71 31.08
N VAL A 7 11.72 9.68 31.98
CA VAL A 7 10.65 10.11 32.90
C VAL A 7 9.50 10.76 32.13
N THR A 8 9.79 11.61 31.13
CA THR A 8 8.76 12.23 30.30
C THR A 8 8.00 11.22 29.44
N THR A 9 8.67 10.20 28.92
CA THR A 9 8.01 9.13 28.13
C THR A 9 7.13 8.25 29.04
N ALA A 10 7.62 7.91 30.24
CA ALA A 10 6.83 7.15 31.21
C ALA A 10 5.59 7.92 31.68
N HIS A 11 5.68 9.25 31.84
CA HIS A 11 4.52 10.10 32.14
C HIS A 11 3.47 10.05 31.04
N LEU A 12 3.88 10.13 29.76
CA LEU A 12 2.98 10.06 28.62
C LEU A 12 2.29 8.68 28.45
N LEU A 13 2.90 7.59 28.96
CA LEU A 13 2.27 6.27 28.97
C LEU A 13 0.98 6.22 29.80
N LEU A 14 0.89 7.06 30.83
CA LEU A 14 -0.27 7.17 31.71
C LEU A 14 -1.26 8.25 31.25
N GLU A 15 -0.88 9.08 30.29
CA GLU A 15 -1.75 10.14 29.80
C GLU A 15 -2.83 9.61 28.87
N THR A 16 -4.03 10.13 29.09
CA THR A 16 -5.18 9.91 28.22
C THR A 16 -5.54 11.18 27.47
N ARG A 17 -6.31 11.01 26.40
CA ARG A 17 -6.91 12.10 25.63
C ARG A 17 -8.30 11.69 25.16
N THR A 18 -9.25 12.61 25.26
CA THR A 18 -10.56 12.46 24.65
C THR A 18 -10.45 12.67 23.14
N CYS A 19 -10.88 11.70 22.36
CA CYS A 19 -10.91 11.82 20.91
C CYS A 19 -11.98 12.83 20.48
N ARG A 20 -11.59 13.83 19.68
CA ARG A 20 -12.53 14.87 19.21
C ARG A 20 -13.62 14.35 18.26
N VAL A 21 -13.51 13.10 17.76
CA VAL A 21 -14.45 12.52 16.79
C VAL A 21 -15.42 11.57 17.48
N CYS A 22 -14.93 10.58 18.26
CA CYS A 22 -15.82 9.64 18.94
C CYS A 22 -16.15 10.02 20.39
N GLY A 23 -15.46 11.01 20.98
CA GLY A 23 -15.68 11.42 22.37
C GLY A 23 -15.12 10.46 23.42
N GLU A 24 -14.51 9.34 23.01
CA GLU A 24 -13.94 8.35 23.94
C GLU A 24 -12.58 8.80 24.47
N GLU A 25 -12.36 8.56 25.76
CA GLU A 25 -11.06 8.73 26.38
C GLU A 25 -10.17 7.51 26.10
N LYS A 26 -8.97 7.73 25.56
CA LYS A 26 -8.05 6.68 25.11
C LYS A 26 -6.61 7.00 25.49
N ASN A 27 -5.75 5.98 25.54
CA ASN A 27 -4.34 6.15 25.86
C ASN A 27 -3.62 6.92 24.75
N LEU A 28 -2.82 7.94 25.17
CA LEU A 28 -2.19 8.86 24.23
C LEU A 28 -1.19 8.20 23.29
N LEU A 29 -0.34 7.32 23.81
CA LEU A 29 0.72 6.67 23.02
C LEU A 29 0.18 5.55 22.14
N ASN A 30 -0.76 4.77 22.67
CA ASN A 30 -1.25 3.59 21.98
C ASN A 30 -2.30 3.93 20.92
N ASP A 31 -3.17 4.90 21.19
CA ASP A 31 -4.39 5.13 20.42
C ASP A 31 -4.35 6.37 19.54
N TYR A 32 -3.26 7.15 19.56
CA TYR A 32 -3.11 8.32 18.72
C TYR A 32 -1.84 8.27 17.87
N TYR A 33 -1.88 8.86 16.68
CA TYR A 33 -0.72 8.99 15.81
C TYR A 33 0.15 10.17 16.25
N LEU A 34 1.47 9.94 16.26
CA LEU A 34 2.44 11.01 16.40
C LEU A 34 2.41 11.87 15.12
N SER A 35 2.12 13.14 15.25
CA SER A 35 1.98 14.09 14.13
C SER A 35 3.15 15.09 14.04
N ARG A 36 3.99 15.19 15.08
CA ARG A 36 5.17 16.04 15.13
C ARG A 36 6.39 15.23 15.58
N LYS A 37 7.59 15.78 15.35
CA LYS A 37 8.84 15.04 15.60
C LYS A 37 9.13 14.73 17.08
N ASP A 38 8.65 15.55 18.01
CA ASP A 38 8.93 15.35 19.43
C ASP A 38 7.88 14.45 20.09
N PRO A 39 8.21 13.19 20.42
CA PRO A 39 7.28 12.24 21.02
C PRO A 39 7.04 12.50 22.53
N THR A 40 7.78 13.44 23.15
CA THR A 40 7.67 13.73 24.58
C THR A 40 6.56 14.72 24.91
N LEU A 41 6.02 15.39 23.89
CA LEU A 41 4.98 16.38 24.06
C LEU A 41 3.60 15.83 23.72
N LYS A 42 2.63 16.01 24.62
CA LYS A 42 1.22 15.67 24.38
C LYS A 42 0.66 16.34 23.12
N SER A 43 1.10 17.57 22.82
CA SER A 43 0.72 18.32 21.63
C SER A 43 1.23 17.73 20.32
N SER A 44 2.18 16.80 20.39
CA SER A 44 2.73 16.12 19.20
C SER A 44 1.84 15.01 18.68
N TYR A 45 0.84 14.59 19.44
CA TYR A 45 -0.10 13.55 19.01
C TYR A 45 -1.37 14.14 18.42
N SER A 46 -1.96 13.42 17.47
CA SER A 46 -3.20 13.85 16.82
C SER A 46 -4.35 13.97 17.82
N TYR A 47 -5.37 14.81 17.51
CA TYR A 47 -6.58 14.95 18.33
C TYR A 47 -7.68 13.95 17.94
N GLU A 48 -7.45 13.19 16.89
CA GLU A 48 -8.30 12.11 16.41
C GLU A 48 -7.62 10.77 16.71
N CYS A 49 -8.32 9.81 17.32
CA CYS A 49 -7.74 8.49 17.60
C CYS A 49 -7.52 7.68 16.32
N LYS A 50 -6.65 6.67 16.41
CA LYS A 50 -6.29 5.79 15.28
C LYS A 50 -7.52 5.16 14.62
N ASP A 51 -8.49 4.68 15.41
CA ASP A 51 -9.71 4.04 14.90
C ASP A 51 -10.54 5.01 14.06
N CYS A 52 -10.74 6.24 14.55
CA CYS A 52 -11.47 7.28 13.81
C CYS A 52 -10.74 7.68 12.53
N THR A 53 -9.42 7.85 12.62
CA THR A 53 -8.58 8.14 11.44
C THR A 53 -8.66 7.02 10.41
N ILE A 54 -8.59 5.76 10.83
CA ILE A 54 -8.72 4.59 9.94
C ILE A 54 -10.11 4.57 9.29
N LYS A 55 -11.18 4.71 10.06
CA LYS A 55 -12.56 4.75 9.54
C LYS A 55 -12.74 5.86 8.50
N ARG A 56 -12.26 7.07 8.79
CA ARG A 56 -12.31 8.22 7.87
C ARG A 56 -11.52 7.95 6.60
N THR A 57 -10.34 7.37 6.71
CA THR A 57 -9.48 7.04 5.56
C THR A 57 -10.11 5.97 4.68
N ILE A 58 -10.68 4.92 5.27
CA ILE A 58 -11.40 3.87 4.53
C ILE A 58 -12.59 4.47 3.77
N LYS A 59 -13.37 5.32 4.43
CA LYS A 59 -14.51 6.01 3.81
C LYS A 59 -14.05 6.86 2.63
N TYR A 60 -13.04 7.72 2.84
CA TYR A 60 -12.48 8.57 1.78
C TYR A 60 -11.97 7.75 0.59
N ASN A 61 -11.21 6.68 0.84
CA ASN A 61 -10.68 5.85 -0.24
C ASN A 61 -11.77 5.12 -1.02
N LYS A 62 -12.86 4.74 -0.35
CA LYS A 62 -14.01 4.13 -1.01
C LYS A 62 -14.74 5.13 -1.92
N GLU A 63 -14.97 6.34 -1.41
CA GLU A 63 -15.68 7.41 -2.14
C GLU A 63 -14.83 8.00 -3.28
N ASN A 64 -13.51 8.01 -3.13
CA ASN A 64 -12.57 8.62 -4.08
C ASN A 64 -11.65 7.59 -4.75
N SER A 65 -12.13 6.37 -4.95
CA SER A 65 -11.28 5.25 -5.40
C SER A 65 -10.58 5.50 -6.75
N ALA A 66 -11.22 6.18 -7.70
CA ALA A 66 -10.63 6.53 -8.99
C ALA A 66 -9.46 7.52 -8.82
N THR A 67 -9.66 8.60 -8.05
CA THR A 67 -8.65 9.61 -7.78
C THR A 67 -7.45 9.01 -7.04
N VAL A 68 -7.72 8.22 -5.99
CA VAL A 68 -6.66 7.54 -5.21
C VAL A 68 -5.83 6.63 -6.10
N ARG A 69 -6.48 5.89 -7.02
CA ARG A 69 -5.78 5.02 -7.96
C ARG A 69 -4.95 5.81 -8.98
N SER A 70 -5.50 6.86 -9.55
CA SER A 70 -4.77 7.71 -10.49
C SER A 70 -3.51 8.29 -9.84
N GLN A 71 -3.63 8.82 -8.63
CA GLN A 71 -2.49 9.32 -7.86
C GLN A 71 -1.46 8.23 -7.55
N PHE A 72 -1.92 7.01 -7.22
CA PHE A 72 -1.03 5.88 -6.98
C PHE A 72 -0.24 5.50 -8.24
N LEU A 73 -0.91 5.35 -9.39
CA LEU A 73 -0.28 5.03 -10.67
C LEU A 73 0.78 6.09 -11.04
N LYS A 74 0.41 7.36 -10.95
CA LYS A 74 1.31 8.47 -11.25
C LYS A 74 2.53 8.49 -10.32
N ARG A 75 2.33 8.34 -9.01
CA ARG A 75 3.41 8.39 -8.02
C ARG A 75 4.35 7.20 -8.12
N LYS A 76 3.80 5.98 -8.32
CA LYS A 76 4.61 4.76 -8.27
C LYS A 76 5.24 4.40 -9.61
N TYR A 77 4.54 4.67 -10.71
CA TYR A 77 4.94 4.22 -12.05
C TYR A 77 5.09 5.36 -13.06
N GLY A 78 4.82 6.61 -12.67
CA GLY A 78 4.80 7.74 -13.60
C GLY A 78 3.69 7.67 -14.64
N MET A 79 2.72 6.77 -14.48
CA MET A 79 1.69 6.40 -15.45
C MET A 79 0.36 7.05 -15.11
N THR A 80 -0.37 7.54 -16.12
CA THR A 80 -1.75 7.99 -15.98
C THR A 80 -2.73 6.81 -16.05
N PHE A 81 -4.01 7.08 -15.78
CA PHE A 81 -5.04 6.06 -15.88
C PHE A 81 -5.31 5.69 -17.35
N GLU A 82 -5.25 6.68 -18.22
CA GLU A 82 -5.43 6.53 -19.67
C GLU A 82 -4.32 5.67 -20.29
N GLU A 83 -3.07 5.89 -19.85
CA GLU A 83 -1.93 5.05 -20.28
C GLU A 83 -2.06 3.61 -19.77
N PHE A 84 -2.59 3.42 -18.55
CA PHE A 84 -2.89 2.08 -18.05
C PHE A 84 -3.95 1.39 -18.89
N ASP A 85 -5.05 2.07 -19.22
CA ASP A 85 -6.14 1.51 -20.02
C ASP A 85 -5.70 1.25 -21.47
N ALA A 86 -4.90 2.13 -22.06
CA ALA A 86 -4.29 1.93 -23.37
C ALA A 86 -3.41 0.67 -23.39
N MET A 87 -2.50 0.53 -22.42
CA MET A 87 -1.65 -0.65 -22.29
C MET A 87 -2.48 -1.93 -22.11
N LEU A 88 -3.56 -1.88 -21.32
CA LEU A 88 -4.44 -3.02 -21.13
C LEU A 88 -5.16 -3.40 -22.44
N SER A 89 -5.59 -2.41 -23.21
CA SER A 89 -6.19 -2.59 -24.53
C SER A 89 -5.21 -3.23 -25.52
N ASP A 90 -3.97 -2.74 -25.56
CA ASP A 90 -2.89 -3.30 -26.40
C ASP A 90 -2.58 -4.76 -26.07
N GLN A 91 -2.79 -5.16 -24.80
CA GLN A 91 -2.70 -6.54 -24.33
C GLN A 91 -4.00 -7.35 -24.54
N ASN A 92 -4.95 -6.86 -25.35
CA ASN A 92 -6.27 -7.50 -25.57
C ASN A 92 -7.05 -7.75 -24.27
N ASN A 93 -6.94 -6.85 -23.28
CA ASN A 93 -7.52 -6.96 -21.96
C ASN A 93 -7.10 -8.24 -21.20
N ALA A 94 -5.85 -8.66 -21.38
CA ALA A 94 -5.33 -9.90 -20.84
C ALA A 94 -3.94 -9.73 -20.17
N CYS A 95 -3.56 -10.70 -19.36
CA CYS A 95 -2.23 -10.75 -18.76
C CYS A 95 -1.16 -10.92 -19.85
N ALA A 96 -0.12 -10.10 -19.84
CA ALA A 96 0.97 -10.16 -20.82
C ALA A 96 1.75 -11.49 -20.83
N ILE A 97 1.67 -12.28 -19.76
CA ILE A 97 2.38 -13.58 -19.68
C ILE A 97 1.46 -14.74 -20.02
N CYS A 98 0.35 -14.92 -19.30
CA CYS A 98 -0.48 -16.12 -19.42
C CYS A 98 -1.76 -15.92 -20.24
N GLY A 99 -2.02 -14.72 -20.75
CA GLY A 99 -3.19 -14.42 -21.57
C GLY A 99 -4.54 -14.47 -20.84
N THR A 100 -4.57 -14.69 -19.52
CA THR A 100 -5.84 -14.69 -18.80
C THR A 100 -6.49 -13.32 -18.81
N LYS A 101 -7.80 -13.28 -19.02
CA LYS A 101 -8.62 -12.07 -18.86
C LYS A 101 -9.08 -11.84 -17.43
N GLU A 102 -8.79 -12.77 -16.52
CA GLU A 102 -9.10 -12.67 -15.09
C GLU A 102 -7.87 -12.19 -14.31
N PRO A 103 -7.83 -10.95 -13.83
CA PRO A 103 -6.66 -10.40 -13.15
C PRO A 103 -6.39 -11.03 -11.79
N SER A 104 -7.41 -11.60 -11.12
CA SER A 104 -7.26 -12.29 -9.83
C SER A 104 -8.37 -13.30 -9.60
N LYS A 105 -8.01 -14.50 -9.15
CA LYS A 105 -8.98 -15.54 -8.73
C LYS A 105 -9.47 -15.35 -7.30
N ASN A 106 -8.89 -14.43 -6.54
CA ASN A 106 -9.27 -14.23 -5.13
C ASN A 106 -10.59 -13.45 -5.01
N ARG A 107 -11.57 -14.09 -4.35
CA ARG A 107 -12.83 -13.46 -3.97
C ARG A 107 -12.55 -12.24 -3.09
N GLY A 108 -12.76 -11.05 -3.61
CA GLY A 108 -13.14 -9.95 -2.73
C GLY A 108 -12.45 -8.60 -2.82
N ARG A 109 -11.25 -8.36 -3.37
CA ARG A 109 -10.68 -7.01 -3.25
C ARG A 109 -10.02 -6.38 -4.47
N ASP A 110 -9.36 -7.12 -5.31
CA ASP A 110 -8.73 -6.50 -6.48
C ASP A 110 -8.88 -7.38 -7.72
N LYS A 111 -9.87 -6.99 -8.56
CA LYS A 111 -10.11 -7.62 -9.85
C LYS A 111 -9.32 -6.91 -10.97
N ARG A 112 -8.20 -6.28 -10.65
CA ARG A 112 -7.41 -5.47 -11.60
C ARG A 112 -6.09 -6.13 -11.92
N PHE A 113 -5.58 -5.85 -13.11
CA PHE A 113 -4.23 -6.21 -13.48
C PHE A 113 -3.21 -5.36 -12.69
N HIS A 114 -2.06 -5.92 -12.42
CA HIS A 114 -0.94 -5.29 -11.71
C HIS A 114 0.04 -4.74 -12.74
N VAL A 115 0.52 -3.54 -12.51
CA VAL A 115 1.60 -2.95 -13.30
C VAL A 115 2.89 -3.67 -12.94
N ASP A 116 3.47 -4.35 -13.93
CA ASP A 116 4.80 -4.94 -13.82
C ASP A 116 5.86 -3.92 -14.29
N HIS A 117 6.96 -3.87 -13.57
CA HIS A 117 8.05 -2.94 -13.86
C HIS A 117 9.39 -3.56 -13.48
N ASP A 118 10.41 -3.18 -14.16
CA ASP A 118 11.78 -3.53 -13.86
C ASP A 118 12.21 -2.89 -12.53
N HIS A 119 12.63 -3.69 -11.57
CA HIS A 119 12.97 -3.24 -10.22
C HIS A 119 14.27 -2.41 -10.15
N GLN A 120 15.13 -2.50 -11.17
CA GLN A 120 16.38 -1.73 -11.24
C GLN A 120 16.17 -0.38 -11.92
N THR A 121 15.43 -0.37 -13.02
CA THR A 121 15.25 0.83 -13.85
C THR A 121 13.94 1.57 -13.57
N GLY A 122 12.96 0.93 -12.94
CA GLY A 122 11.59 1.43 -12.74
C GLY A 122 10.74 1.41 -14.02
N LYS A 123 11.26 0.94 -15.15
CA LYS A 123 10.54 0.93 -16.42
C LYS A 123 9.38 -0.05 -16.38
N VAL A 124 8.18 0.43 -16.69
CA VAL A 124 6.99 -0.41 -16.84
C VAL A 124 7.16 -1.35 -18.03
N ARG A 125 6.89 -2.63 -17.84
CA ARG A 125 6.99 -3.70 -18.85
C ARG A 125 5.62 -4.10 -19.39
N GLY A 126 4.58 -4.09 -18.54
CA GLY A 126 3.25 -4.49 -18.94
C GLY A 126 2.33 -4.70 -17.74
N LEU A 127 1.14 -5.26 -18.03
CA LEU A 127 0.12 -5.54 -17.03
C LEU A 127 -0.03 -7.06 -16.84
N LEU A 128 0.04 -7.51 -15.61
CA LEU A 128 0.02 -8.93 -15.25
C LEU A 128 -1.17 -9.27 -14.34
N CYS A 129 -1.66 -10.48 -14.43
CA CYS A 129 -2.51 -11.04 -13.40
C CYS A 129 -1.73 -11.23 -12.10
N LYS A 130 -2.43 -11.32 -10.99
CA LYS A 130 -1.82 -11.46 -9.66
C LYS A 130 -0.84 -12.64 -9.59
N SER A 131 -1.21 -13.78 -10.16
CA SER A 131 -0.39 -15.01 -10.10
C SER A 131 0.94 -14.83 -10.84
N CYS A 132 0.91 -14.30 -12.06
CA CYS A 132 2.13 -14.07 -12.84
C CYS A 132 3.03 -13.01 -12.19
N ASN A 133 2.44 -11.93 -11.66
CA ASN A 133 3.21 -10.89 -10.98
C ASN A 133 3.90 -11.42 -9.71
N ILE A 134 3.22 -12.26 -8.92
CA ILE A 134 3.82 -12.90 -7.75
C ILE A 134 4.91 -13.89 -8.19
N ALA A 135 4.65 -14.75 -9.18
CA ALA A 135 5.61 -15.74 -9.64
C ALA A 135 6.93 -15.10 -10.09
N LEU A 136 6.88 -13.98 -10.84
CA LEU A 136 8.09 -13.24 -11.21
C LEU A 136 8.83 -12.68 -9.97
N GLY A 137 8.09 -12.15 -9.00
CA GLY A 137 8.67 -11.64 -7.77
C GLY A 137 9.38 -12.72 -6.94
N GLU A 138 8.77 -13.91 -6.80
CA GLU A 138 9.33 -15.04 -6.04
C GLU A 138 10.65 -15.54 -6.66
N VAL A 139 10.76 -15.58 -7.99
CA VAL A 139 11.99 -15.95 -8.68
C VAL A 139 12.96 -14.76 -8.83
N LYS A 140 12.67 -13.60 -8.22
CA LYS A 140 13.48 -12.37 -8.27
C LYS A 140 13.83 -11.95 -9.69
N GLU A 141 12.93 -12.19 -10.64
CA GLU A 141 13.09 -11.90 -12.08
C GLU A 141 14.36 -12.54 -12.70
N ASN A 142 14.88 -13.60 -12.07
CA ASN A 142 16.10 -14.25 -12.49
C ASN A 142 15.84 -15.17 -13.70
N ILE A 143 16.36 -14.76 -14.87
CA ILE A 143 16.17 -15.48 -16.13
C ILE A 143 16.77 -16.89 -16.07
N HIS A 144 17.87 -17.08 -15.36
CA HIS A 144 18.47 -18.41 -15.23
C HIS A 144 17.54 -19.34 -14.45
N THR A 145 17.00 -18.89 -13.32
CA THR A 145 16.01 -19.66 -12.55
C THR A 145 14.78 -20.01 -13.38
N LEU A 146 14.26 -19.03 -14.17
CA LEU A 146 13.12 -19.28 -15.05
C LEU A 146 13.42 -20.34 -16.12
N LYS A 147 14.62 -20.32 -16.71
CA LYS A 147 15.04 -21.36 -17.67
C LYS A 147 15.14 -22.74 -17.02
N SER A 148 15.77 -22.81 -15.83
CA SER A 148 15.85 -24.06 -15.07
C SER A 148 14.48 -24.61 -14.67
N MET A 149 13.51 -23.76 -14.39
CA MET A 149 12.12 -24.18 -14.15
C MET A 149 11.48 -24.80 -15.40
N ILE A 150 11.76 -24.25 -16.59
CA ILE A 150 11.27 -24.81 -17.84
C ILE A 150 11.91 -26.18 -18.08
N GLU A 151 13.24 -26.30 -17.92
CA GLU A 151 13.97 -27.57 -18.06
C GLU A 151 13.50 -28.62 -17.06
N TYR A 152 13.16 -28.22 -15.84
CA TYR A 152 12.63 -29.14 -14.81
C TYR A 152 11.24 -29.71 -15.16
N LEU A 153 10.43 -28.98 -15.94
CA LEU A 153 9.08 -29.41 -16.36
C LEU A 153 9.05 -30.15 -17.68
N ALA A 154 10.13 -30.13 -18.45
CA ALA A 154 10.25 -30.83 -19.74
C ALA A 154 10.65 -32.30 -19.57
#